data_244e68df4e62b66a82a0842e34271ecc
#
_entry.id   244e68df4e62b66a82a0842e34271ecc
#
_cell.length_a   1.000
_cell.length_b   1.000
_cell.length_c   1.000
_cell.angle_alpha   90.00
_cell.angle_beta   90.00
_cell.angle_gamma   90.00
#
_symmetry.space_group_name_H-M   'P 1'
#
loop_
_entity.id
_entity.type
_entity.pdbx_description
1 polymer ?
#
loop_
_entity_poly.entity_id
_entity_poly.type
_entity_poly.pdbx_seq_one_letter_code
_entity_poly.pdbx_strand_id
1 'polypeptide(L)'
;MLQDIRENAQGTIAKIIIGLLIVSLSIWGMDAIIGGFSGEPEVATVNGEDITEREFLRLVQMESQRRLSRMETPDPSLLNDDQIRREVLESLIQQQVLIQDADSQGLALTDADIDALITQMPQFQVDGQFNRDRFVSTVRNMGMGVREFREAMRKQYVVNQIRAGIVQSGVAADENVAQLLRIQNQTRDFRVVTVPESAVADEVEVTDEDVESFYQANSSAFQQPEQVDAAYITLSLGALADTIEVSDEELQTYYEQRASELAREERRAAHILIEDGENADETMAKIQQELADGASFADLAEEYSVDTVSAREGGDLGFAGRGVYDQAFEQALFALEEGEVSEPVETSFGVHLIKLEEVRRSDVPALADIADQLRNELARDRAEERFAEYRTKLADSAYSADDLAGPAEELGLEVREAKGITRDGGMAPFDHQGLVRQLFSADVVEDGYNTELIDVGDNVSVVARVREYREAQQLPLEQVAGDVRARLLAERTRAALRGRAEAIIAGLEAGQSLDELVEGEWVSYEAASRNNQEAGADVMGTVFSLARPAEGEASYGHAVTPSRAAIVALDAVNEGEVDDGGAEFGQLSQFLASLEGQREYGAYQQLLRNRAEVERP
;
A
#
# COMPACT_ATOMS: atom_id res chain seq x y z
N MET A 1 -42.16 -69.21 14.10
CA MET A 1 -41.10 -68.32 13.53
C MET A 1 -40.74 -67.12 14.42
N LEU A 2 -41.65 -66.28 14.87
CA LEU A 2 -41.31 -65.15 15.77
C LEU A 2 -40.93 -65.60 17.20
N GLN A 3 -41.45 -66.71 17.70
CA GLN A 3 -41.12 -67.28 19.01
C GLN A 3 -39.75 -67.96 19.02
N ASP A 4 -39.37 -68.66 17.91
CA ASP A 4 -38.05 -69.33 17.75
C ASP A 4 -36.89 -68.33 17.67
N ILE A 5 -37.14 -67.12 17.13
CA ILE A 5 -36.14 -66.02 17.09
C ILE A 5 -35.93 -65.45 18.50
N ARG A 6 -36.97 -65.42 19.32
CA ARG A 6 -36.92 -64.88 20.69
C ARG A 6 -36.25 -65.84 21.68
N GLU A 7 -36.38 -67.14 21.52
CA GLU A 7 -35.68 -68.15 22.34
C GLU A 7 -34.21 -68.28 22.00
N ASN A 8 -33.83 -68.18 20.70
CA ASN A 8 -32.43 -68.16 20.29
C ASN A 8 -31.68 -66.87 20.65
N ALA A 9 -32.38 -65.74 20.80
CA ALA A 9 -31.80 -64.49 21.26
C ALA A 9 -31.42 -64.48 22.75
N GLN A 10 -31.86 -65.47 23.53
CA GLN A 10 -31.50 -65.60 24.96
C GLN A 10 -30.40 -66.63 25.22
N GLY A 11 -29.93 -67.34 24.17
CA GLY A 11 -28.87 -68.33 24.27
C GLY A 11 -27.50 -67.72 24.59
N THR A 12 -26.63 -68.52 25.24
CA THR A 12 -25.28 -68.13 25.64
C THR A 12 -24.45 -67.61 24.47
N ILE A 13 -24.67 -68.17 23.28
CA ILE A 13 -23.98 -67.78 22.02
C ILE A 13 -24.44 -66.40 21.55
N ALA A 14 -25.76 -66.09 21.66
CA ALA A 14 -26.28 -64.77 21.32
C ALA A 14 -25.77 -63.70 22.27
N LYS A 15 -25.63 -64.01 23.57
CA LYS A 15 -25.03 -63.07 24.57
C LYS A 15 -23.54 -62.82 24.31
N ILE A 16 -22.80 -63.83 23.84
CA ILE A 16 -21.39 -63.68 23.47
C ILE A 16 -21.25 -62.81 22.22
N ILE A 17 -22.10 -63.03 21.20
CA ILE A 17 -22.10 -62.22 19.97
C ILE A 17 -22.50 -60.78 20.23
N ILE A 18 -23.53 -60.55 21.09
CA ILE A 18 -23.94 -59.21 21.49
C ILE A 18 -22.85 -58.53 22.36
N GLY A 19 -22.18 -59.29 23.23
CA GLY A 19 -21.03 -58.80 24.00
C GLY A 19 -19.85 -58.40 23.09
N LEU A 20 -19.53 -59.20 22.09
CA LEU A 20 -18.49 -58.90 21.09
C LEU A 20 -18.87 -57.70 20.20
N LEU A 21 -20.14 -57.56 19.81
CA LEU A 21 -20.65 -56.40 19.08
C LEU A 21 -20.62 -55.11 19.96
N ILE A 22 -20.97 -55.22 21.23
CA ILE A 22 -20.89 -54.07 22.16
C ILE A 22 -19.43 -53.64 22.37
N VAL A 23 -18.49 -54.56 22.54
CA VAL A 23 -17.06 -54.26 22.66
C VAL A 23 -16.50 -53.68 21.36
N SER A 24 -16.85 -54.24 20.22
CA SER A 24 -16.46 -53.72 18.89
C SER A 24 -17.02 -52.33 18.64
N LEU A 25 -18.31 -52.11 18.92
CA LEU A 25 -18.97 -50.77 18.82
C LEU A 25 -18.44 -49.77 19.86
N SER A 26 -18.04 -50.25 21.04
CA SER A 26 -17.44 -49.37 22.08
C SER A 26 -16.02 -48.94 21.72
N ILE A 27 -15.22 -49.82 21.06
CA ILE A 27 -13.89 -49.47 20.59
C ILE A 27 -14.00 -48.51 19.39
N TRP A 28 -14.90 -48.72 18.44
CA TRP A 28 -15.15 -47.81 17.32
C TRP A 28 -15.92 -46.54 17.71
N GLY A 29 -16.82 -46.63 18.69
CA GLY A 29 -17.58 -45.49 19.19
C GLY A 29 -16.81 -44.58 20.13
N MET A 30 -15.79 -45.12 20.82
CA MET A 30 -14.93 -44.29 21.70
C MET A 30 -14.00 -43.39 20.90
N ASP A 31 -13.47 -43.85 19.76
CA ASP A 31 -12.67 -43.00 18.87
C ASP A 31 -13.52 -41.87 18.25
N ALA A 32 -14.77 -42.16 17.87
CA ALA A 32 -15.70 -41.15 17.36
C ALA A 32 -16.25 -40.19 18.44
N ILE A 33 -16.24 -40.57 19.71
CA ILE A 33 -16.74 -39.73 20.82
C ILE A 33 -15.59 -38.92 21.47
N ILE A 34 -14.36 -39.40 21.45
CA ILE A 34 -13.21 -38.71 22.03
C ILE A 34 -12.49 -37.84 20.96
N GLY A 35 -12.52 -38.23 19.67
CA GLY A 35 -11.95 -37.48 18.55
C GLY A 35 -12.91 -36.52 17.83
N GLY A 36 -14.22 -36.54 18.11
CA GLY A 36 -15.25 -35.89 17.28
C GLY A 36 -15.91 -34.64 17.82
N PHE A 37 -15.52 -34.05 18.93
CA PHE A 37 -16.32 -32.98 19.54
C PHE A 37 -15.57 -31.73 20.05
N SER A 38 -14.36 -31.40 19.58
CA SER A 38 -13.77 -30.09 19.95
C SER A 38 -12.59 -29.59 19.09
N GLY A 39 -12.39 -30.04 17.88
CA GLY A 39 -11.37 -29.46 16.98
C GLY A 39 -12.02 -28.42 16.04
N GLU A 40 -11.64 -27.16 16.11
CA GLU A 40 -11.85 -26.27 14.98
C GLU A 40 -11.12 -26.89 13.77
N PRO A 41 -11.65 -26.81 12.52
CA PRO A 41 -10.94 -27.31 11.35
C PRO A 41 -9.55 -26.70 11.26
N GLU A 42 -8.55 -27.53 10.97
CA GLU A 42 -7.15 -27.13 10.82
C GLU A 42 -6.75 -27.09 9.35
N VAL A 43 -5.85 -26.20 8.98
CA VAL A 43 -5.26 -26.10 7.63
C VAL A 43 -3.83 -26.60 7.59
N ALA A 44 -3.18 -26.69 8.72
CA ALA A 44 -1.87 -27.33 8.91
C ALA A 44 -1.62 -27.56 10.41
N THR A 45 -0.76 -28.53 10.71
CA THR A 45 -0.22 -28.78 12.05
C THR A 45 1.30 -28.61 12.01
N VAL A 46 1.87 -27.86 12.98
CA VAL A 46 3.30 -27.57 13.07
C VAL A 46 3.83 -28.09 14.41
N ASN A 47 4.66 -29.13 14.39
CA ASN A 47 5.19 -29.81 15.58
C ASN A 47 4.09 -30.19 16.60
N GLY A 48 2.90 -30.59 16.09
CA GLY A 48 1.76 -31.00 16.92
C GLY A 48 0.85 -29.85 17.39
N GLU A 49 1.06 -28.63 16.93
CA GLU A 49 0.18 -27.49 17.20
C GLU A 49 -0.57 -27.08 15.91
N ASP A 50 -1.88 -26.91 16.02
CA ASP A 50 -2.77 -26.69 14.91
C ASP A 50 -2.85 -25.21 14.51
N ILE A 51 -2.82 -24.96 13.20
CA ILE A 51 -3.20 -23.69 12.58
C ILE A 51 -4.67 -23.82 12.17
N THR A 52 -5.55 -23.05 12.82
CA THR A 52 -6.99 -23.14 12.59
C THR A 52 -7.41 -22.51 11.28
N GLU A 53 -8.43 -23.09 10.64
CA GLU A 53 -9.02 -22.54 9.42
C GLU A 53 -9.54 -21.10 9.64
N ARG A 54 -10.10 -20.81 10.79
CA ARG A 54 -10.60 -19.47 11.13
C ARG A 54 -9.50 -18.41 11.12
N GLU A 55 -8.35 -18.70 11.73
CA GLU A 55 -7.19 -17.80 11.73
C GLU A 55 -6.65 -17.61 10.31
N PHE A 56 -6.53 -18.69 9.57
CA PHE A 56 -6.08 -18.68 8.19
C PHE A 56 -6.98 -17.82 7.29
N LEU A 57 -8.30 -18.06 7.29
CA LEU A 57 -9.24 -17.32 6.45
C LEU A 57 -9.29 -15.83 6.81
N ARG A 58 -9.21 -15.49 8.10
CA ARG A 58 -9.12 -14.09 8.54
C ARG A 58 -7.89 -13.40 7.96
N LEU A 59 -6.73 -14.04 8.01
CA LEU A 59 -5.49 -13.46 7.47
C LEU A 59 -5.49 -13.41 5.94
N VAL A 60 -6.10 -14.37 5.25
CA VAL A 60 -6.31 -14.31 3.79
C VAL A 60 -7.15 -13.09 3.45
N GLN A 61 -8.26 -12.85 4.17
CA GLN A 61 -9.12 -11.69 3.93
C GLN A 61 -8.38 -10.38 4.19
N MET A 62 -7.62 -10.28 5.29
CA MET A 62 -6.82 -9.09 5.60
C MET A 62 -5.75 -8.82 4.54
N GLU A 63 -5.07 -9.87 4.05
CA GLU A 63 -4.05 -9.74 3.00
C GLU A 63 -4.67 -9.32 1.66
N SER A 64 -5.83 -9.90 1.29
CA SER A 64 -6.57 -9.51 0.10
C SER A 64 -6.97 -8.02 0.16
N GLN A 65 -7.53 -7.59 1.30
CA GLN A 65 -7.89 -6.18 1.51
C GLN A 65 -6.67 -5.26 1.45
N ARG A 66 -5.54 -5.66 2.04
CA ARG A 66 -4.28 -4.91 2.01
C ARG A 66 -3.74 -4.77 0.59
N ARG A 67 -3.85 -5.82 -0.25
CA ARG A 67 -3.45 -5.76 -1.66
C ARG A 67 -4.34 -4.84 -2.45
N LEU A 68 -5.66 -4.96 -2.27
CA LEU A 68 -6.62 -4.06 -2.89
C LEU A 68 -6.37 -2.59 -2.55
N SER A 69 -6.11 -2.28 -1.28
CA SER A 69 -5.84 -0.89 -0.86
C SER A 69 -4.52 -0.31 -1.38
N ARG A 70 -3.61 -1.13 -1.91
CA ARG A 70 -2.35 -0.70 -2.54
C ARG A 70 -2.43 -0.58 -4.05
N MET A 71 -3.51 -1.05 -4.65
CA MET A 71 -3.76 -0.87 -6.08
C MET A 71 -4.22 0.57 -6.32
N GLU A 72 -3.73 1.18 -7.37
CA GLU A 72 -4.17 2.50 -7.81
C GLU A 72 -5.66 2.51 -8.13
N THR A 73 -6.15 1.40 -8.70
CA THR A 73 -7.58 1.10 -8.88
C THR A 73 -7.86 -0.27 -8.24
N PRO A 74 -8.59 -0.32 -7.12
CA PRO A 74 -8.91 -1.58 -6.44
C PRO A 74 -9.80 -2.47 -7.30
N ASP A 75 -9.26 -3.56 -7.83
CA ASP A 75 -10.00 -4.55 -8.63
C ASP A 75 -9.81 -5.96 -8.04
N PRO A 76 -10.84 -6.53 -7.40
CA PRO A 76 -10.77 -7.86 -6.82
C PRO A 76 -10.46 -8.97 -7.84
N SER A 77 -10.80 -8.78 -9.13
CA SER A 77 -10.55 -9.78 -10.18
C SER A 77 -9.07 -9.94 -10.53
N LEU A 78 -8.23 -8.98 -10.14
CA LEU A 78 -6.78 -9.03 -10.30
C LEU A 78 -6.05 -9.79 -9.19
N LEU A 79 -6.77 -10.16 -8.12
CA LEU A 79 -6.20 -10.94 -7.03
C LEU A 79 -6.10 -12.41 -7.43
N ASN A 80 -4.93 -12.99 -7.22
CA ASN A 80 -4.74 -14.43 -7.30
C ASN A 80 -4.97 -15.07 -5.92
N ASP A 81 -6.21 -15.47 -5.65
CA ASP A 81 -6.60 -16.02 -4.36
C ASP A 81 -5.80 -17.26 -3.96
N ASP A 82 -5.47 -18.14 -4.90
CA ASP A 82 -4.67 -19.33 -4.62
C ASP A 82 -3.23 -18.98 -4.21
N GLN A 83 -2.69 -17.91 -4.79
CA GLN A 83 -1.37 -17.41 -4.41
C GLN A 83 -1.41 -16.79 -3.02
N ILE A 84 -2.40 -15.95 -2.73
CA ILE A 84 -2.60 -15.33 -1.41
C ILE A 84 -2.75 -16.41 -0.33
N ARG A 85 -3.57 -17.41 -0.57
CA ARG A 85 -3.76 -18.54 0.36
C ARG A 85 -2.46 -19.27 0.65
N ARG A 86 -1.66 -19.60 -0.37
CA ARG A 86 -0.36 -20.25 -0.18
C ARG A 86 0.61 -19.38 0.62
N GLU A 87 0.73 -18.11 0.31
CA GLU A 87 1.64 -17.19 0.99
C GLU A 87 1.24 -16.97 2.45
N VAL A 88 -0.05 -16.83 2.74
CA VAL A 88 -0.56 -16.69 4.11
C VAL A 88 -0.31 -17.97 4.91
N LEU A 89 -0.55 -19.14 4.34
CA LEU A 89 -0.29 -20.41 5.01
C LEU A 89 1.20 -20.58 5.35
N GLU A 90 2.09 -20.32 4.41
CA GLU A 90 3.53 -20.40 4.67
C GLU A 90 3.97 -19.38 5.72
N SER A 91 3.41 -18.18 5.71
CA SER A 91 3.67 -17.16 6.73
C SER A 91 3.22 -17.60 8.13
N LEU A 92 2.04 -18.23 8.25
CA LEU A 92 1.53 -18.78 9.50
C LEU A 92 2.41 -19.93 10.02
N ILE A 93 2.80 -20.86 9.15
CA ILE A 93 3.71 -21.95 9.50
C ILE A 93 5.04 -21.38 10.01
N GLN A 94 5.60 -20.39 9.32
CA GLN A 94 6.86 -19.76 9.70
C GLN A 94 6.74 -19.02 11.03
N GLN A 95 5.63 -18.31 11.25
CA GLN A 95 5.35 -17.64 12.51
C GLN A 95 5.22 -18.65 13.67
N GLN A 96 4.50 -19.75 13.45
CA GLN A 96 4.31 -20.79 14.47
C GLN A 96 5.65 -21.43 14.87
N VAL A 97 6.50 -21.74 13.90
CA VAL A 97 7.85 -22.28 14.17
C VAL A 97 8.70 -21.32 15.01
N LEU A 98 8.63 -20.01 14.72
CA LEU A 98 9.37 -18.99 15.50
C LEU A 98 8.83 -18.85 16.93
N ILE A 99 7.51 -18.96 17.11
CA ILE A 99 6.88 -18.90 18.44
C ILE A 99 7.30 -20.10 19.28
N GLN A 100 7.26 -21.31 18.71
CA GLN A 100 7.66 -22.53 19.40
C GLN A 100 9.15 -22.50 19.76
N ASP A 101 9.98 -21.96 18.89
CA ASP A 101 11.40 -21.78 19.17
C ASP A 101 11.64 -20.78 20.31
N ALA A 102 10.90 -19.65 20.30
CA ALA A 102 10.92 -18.67 21.38
C ALA A 102 10.53 -19.28 22.73
N ASP A 103 9.45 -20.05 22.74
CA ASP A 103 8.97 -20.73 23.94
C ASP A 103 10.02 -21.74 24.46
N SER A 104 10.68 -22.46 23.55
CA SER A 104 11.76 -23.38 23.90
C SER A 104 12.98 -22.69 24.52
N GLN A 105 13.22 -21.42 24.16
CA GLN A 105 14.26 -20.56 24.70
C GLN A 105 13.84 -19.82 25.99
N GLY A 106 12.56 -19.95 26.39
CA GLY A 106 12.00 -19.25 27.55
C GLY A 106 11.73 -17.76 27.32
N LEU A 107 11.59 -17.36 26.06
CA LEU A 107 11.22 -15.98 25.68
C LEU A 107 9.72 -15.82 25.85
N ALA A 108 9.28 -15.28 26.96
CA ALA A 108 7.89 -15.04 27.26
C ALA A 108 7.67 -13.64 27.84
N LEU A 109 6.54 -13.03 27.49
CA LEU A 109 6.09 -11.78 28.07
C LEU A 109 5.00 -12.07 29.12
N THR A 110 5.09 -11.40 30.26
CA THR A 110 4.04 -11.46 31.28
C THR A 110 2.80 -10.68 30.82
N ASP A 111 1.68 -10.95 31.47
CA ASP A 111 0.43 -10.18 31.20
C ASP A 111 0.62 -8.69 31.48
N ALA A 112 1.39 -8.34 32.52
CA ALA A 112 1.70 -6.96 32.84
C ALA A 112 2.53 -6.25 31.75
N ASP A 113 3.50 -6.97 31.13
CA ASP A 113 4.27 -6.41 30.03
C ASP A 113 3.41 -6.15 28.79
N ILE A 114 2.49 -7.07 28.48
CA ILE A 114 1.54 -6.90 27.37
C ILE A 114 0.58 -5.74 27.64
N ASP A 115 0.08 -5.60 28.86
CA ASP A 115 -0.79 -4.49 29.22
C ASP A 115 -0.07 -3.15 29.13
N ALA A 116 1.18 -3.08 29.58
CA ALA A 116 2.01 -1.89 29.43
C ALA A 116 2.23 -1.51 27.96
N LEU A 117 2.46 -2.51 27.07
CA LEU A 117 2.58 -2.26 25.64
C LEU A 117 1.27 -1.74 25.03
N ILE A 118 0.12 -2.36 25.36
CA ILE A 118 -1.19 -1.96 24.85
C ILE A 118 -1.54 -0.55 25.28
N THR A 119 -1.26 -0.19 26.52
CA THR A 119 -1.56 1.16 27.05
C THR A 119 -0.75 2.26 26.39
N GLN A 120 0.45 1.94 25.84
CA GLN A 120 1.30 2.89 25.13
C GLN A 120 0.92 3.05 23.64
N MET A 121 -0.01 2.26 23.12
CA MET A 121 -0.38 2.32 21.70
C MET A 121 -1.29 3.53 21.41
N PRO A 122 -0.90 4.46 20.52
CA PRO A 122 -1.67 5.69 20.26
C PRO A 122 -3.11 5.43 19.78
N GLN A 123 -3.36 4.34 19.05
CA GLN A 123 -4.70 4.00 18.57
C GLN A 123 -5.69 3.64 19.69
N PHE A 124 -5.20 3.33 20.88
CA PHE A 124 -6.02 3.02 22.07
C PHE A 124 -6.02 4.17 23.07
N GLN A 125 -5.41 5.31 22.70
CA GLN A 125 -5.36 6.49 23.54
C GLN A 125 -6.36 7.54 23.05
N VAL A 126 -6.88 8.29 24.03
CA VAL A 126 -7.60 9.54 23.84
C VAL A 126 -6.83 10.56 24.65
N ASP A 127 -6.43 11.66 24.03
CA ASP A 127 -5.63 12.74 24.66
C ASP A 127 -4.32 12.25 25.31
N GLY A 128 -3.67 11.28 24.66
CA GLY A 128 -2.41 10.70 25.12
C GLY A 128 -2.53 9.69 26.26
N GLN A 129 -3.75 9.37 26.73
CA GLN A 129 -4.02 8.40 27.77
C GLN A 129 -4.76 7.17 27.21
N PHE A 130 -4.47 6.01 27.79
CA PHE A 130 -5.15 4.76 27.39
C PHE A 130 -6.65 4.84 27.72
N ASN A 131 -7.48 4.57 26.69
CA ASN A 131 -8.93 4.52 26.83
C ASN A 131 -9.43 3.08 26.64
N ARG A 132 -9.99 2.50 27.70
CA ARG A 132 -10.46 1.12 27.72
C ARG A 132 -11.59 0.86 26.72
N ASP A 133 -12.54 1.77 26.59
CA ASP A 133 -13.69 1.58 25.71
C ASP A 133 -13.28 1.69 24.25
N ARG A 134 -12.39 2.62 23.93
CA ARG A 134 -11.75 2.71 22.62
C ARG A 134 -10.96 1.44 22.31
N PHE A 135 -10.19 0.93 23.26
CA PHE A 135 -9.47 -0.35 23.10
C PHE A 135 -10.43 -1.50 22.80
N VAL A 136 -11.48 -1.69 23.63
CA VAL A 136 -12.44 -2.79 23.46
C VAL A 136 -13.22 -2.65 22.14
N SER A 137 -13.66 -1.45 21.78
CA SER A 137 -14.39 -1.22 20.53
C SER A 137 -13.48 -1.44 19.30
N THR A 138 -12.25 -0.94 19.33
CA THR A 138 -11.28 -1.13 18.24
C THR A 138 -10.95 -2.61 18.05
N VAL A 139 -10.66 -3.34 19.13
CA VAL A 139 -10.37 -4.79 19.07
C VAL A 139 -11.57 -5.58 18.55
N ARG A 140 -12.80 -5.21 18.96
CA ARG A 140 -14.02 -5.82 18.45
C ARG A 140 -14.24 -5.54 16.97
N ASN A 141 -13.94 -4.33 16.50
CA ASN A 141 -14.00 -3.97 15.08
C ASN A 141 -12.99 -4.75 14.23
N MET A 142 -11.87 -5.18 14.84
CA MET A 142 -10.91 -6.11 14.21
C MET A 142 -11.40 -7.58 14.20
N GLY A 143 -12.61 -7.86 14.70
CA GLY A 143 -13.17 -9.22 14.79
C GLY A 143 -12.56 -10.09 15.88
N MET A 144 -11.89 -9.50 16.87
CA MET A 144 -11.18 -10.24 17.93
C MET A 144 -11.77 -9.98 19.31
N GLY A 145 -11.60 -10.96 20.23
CA GLY A 145 -11.77 -10.76 21.66
C GLY A 145 -10.53 -10.14 22.30
N VAL A 146 -10.69 -9.44 23.43
CA VAL A 146 -9.56 -8.83 24.16
C VAL A 146 -8.47 -9.84 24.51
N ARG A 147 -8.84 -11.05 24.93
CA ARG A 147 -7.87 -12.12 25.23
C ARG A 147 -7.12 -12.56 23.97
N GLU A 148 -7.83 -12.77 22.89
CA GLU A 148 -7.24 -13.16 21.60
C GLU A 148 -6.28 -12.08 21.08
N PHE A 149 -6.63 -10.81 21.21
CA PHE A 149 -5.77 -9.69 20.84
C PHE A 149 -4.47 -9.67 21.67
N ARG A 150 -4.57 -9.88 23.01
CA ARG A 150 -3.40 -9.95 23.89
C ARG A 150 -2.46 -11.10 23.51
N GLU A 151 -3.01 -12.28 23.20
CA GLU A 151 -2.24 -13.42 22.71
C GLU A 151 -1.55 -13.13 21.36
N ALA A 152 -2.28 -12.53 20.41
CA ALA A 152 -1.72 -12.13 19.14
C ALA A 152 -0.58 -11.11 19.31
N MET A 153 -0.75 -10.13 20.22
CA MET A 153 0.29 -9.17 20.58
C MET A 153 1.53 -9.83 21.20
N ARG A 154 1.32 -10.80 22.10
CA ARG A 154 2.41 -11.55 22.72
C ARG A 154 3.23 -12.30 21.67
N LYS A 155 2.57 -13.05 20.80
CA LYS A 155 3.18 -13.78 19.69
C LYS A 155 3.96 -12.83 18.78
N GLN A 156 3.34 -11.75 18.36
CA GLN A 156 3.97 -10.76 17.47
C GLN A 156 5.18 -10.10 18.11
N TYR A 157 5.10 -9.75 19.39
CA TYR A 157 6.21 -9.13 20.11
C TYR A 157 7.40 -10.06 20.22
N VAL A 158 7.19 -11.32 20.59
CA VAL A 158 8.25 -12.32 20.71
C VAL A 158 8.94 -12.56 19.37
N VAL A 159 8.19 -12.71 18.29
CA VAL A 159 8.75 -12.84 16.92
C VAL A 159 9.57 -11.60 16.55
N ASN A 160 9.07 -10.40 16.86
CA ASN A 160 9.80 -9.15 16.61
C ASN A 160 11.08 -9.05 17.46
N GLN A 161 11.08 -9.54 18.70
CA GLN A 161 12.27 -9.55 19.57
C GLN A 161 13.35 -10.47 18.98
N ILE A 162 13.00 -11.68 18.55
CA ILE A 162 13.95 -12.58 17.88
C ILE A 162 14.52 -11.91 16.64
N ARG A 163 13.63 -11.38 15.80
CA ARG A 163 14.06 -10.68 14.58
C ARG A 163 14.99 -9.52 14.90
N ALA A 164 14.60 -8.65 15.83
CA ALA A 164 15.40 -7.49 16.21
C ALA A 164 16.77 -7.92 16.79
N GLY A 165 16.79 -8.94 17.65
CA GLY A 165 18.01 -9.47 18.23
C GLY A 165 18.99 -9.96 17.18
N ILE A 166 18.52 -10.73 16.18
CA ILE A 166 19.35 -11.26 15.11
C ILE A 166 19.74 -10.14 14.13
N VAL A 167 18.78 -9.33 13.65
CA VAL A 167 19.06 -8.28 12.66
C VAL A 167 20.00 -7.21 13.22
N GLN A 168 19.86 -6.84 14.50
CA GLN A 168 20.72 -5.84 15.13
C GLN A 168 22.10 -6.39 15.52
N SER A 169 22.28 -7.71 15.58
CA SER A 169 23.57 -8.34 15.81
C SER A 169 24.43 -8.50 14.54
N GLY A 170 23.85 -8.17 13.37
CA GLY A 170 24.61 -8.21 12.12
C GLY A 170 25.83 -7.29 12.16
N VAL A 171 26.93 -7.77 11.61
CA VAL A 171 28.22 -7.05 11.60
C VAL A 171 28.71 -6.89 10.16
N ALA A 172 29.05 -5.68 9.81
CA ALA A 172 29.81 -5.40 8.59
C ALA A 172 31.30 -5.37 8.90
N ALA A 173 32.11 -6.11 8.14
CA ALA A 173 33.55 -5.99 8.26
C ALA A 173 34.02 -4.65 7.68
N ASP A 174 34.82 -3.89 8.44
CA ASP A 174 35.32 -2.56 8.03
C ASP A 174 36.03 -2.61 6.68
N GLU A 175 36.77 -3.68 6.39
CA GLU A 175 37.44 -3.83 5.09
C GLU A 175 36.45 -3.96 3.93
N ASN A 176 35.30 -4.62 4.13
CA ASN A 176 34.25 -4.72 3.11
C ASN A 176 33.59 -3.35 2.85
N VAL A 177 33.37 -2.58 3.92
CA VAL A 177 32.85 -1.20 3.84
C VAL A 177 33.86 -0.34 3.07
N ALA A 178 35.13 -0.37 3.47
CA ALA A 178 36.19 0.38 2.81
C ALA A 178 36.35 -0.01 1.34
N GLN A 179 36.27 -1.30 1.00
CA GLN A 179 36.35 -1.77 -0.38
C GLN A 179 35.19 -1.26 -1.23
N LEU A 180 33.98 -1.28 -0.70
CA LEU A 180 32.81 -0.75 -1.41
C LEU A 180 32.93 0.76 -1.63
N LEU A 181 33.38 1.52 -0.63
CA LEU A 181 33.61 2.97 -0.77
C LEU A 181 34.70 3.27 -1.77
N ARG A 182 35.83 2.50 -1.77
CA ARG A 182 36.88 2.65 -2.81
C ARG A 182 36.31 2.45 -4.21
N ILE A 183 35.39 1.49 -4.40
CA ILE A 183 34.73 1.23 -5.69
C ILE A 183 33.70 2.32 -6.01
N GLN A 184 32.93 2.76 -5.04
CA GLN A 184 31.89 3.79 -5.22
C GLN A 184 32.50 5.14 -5.56
N ASN A 185 33.57 5.54 -4.83
CA ASN A 185 34.26 6.80 -4.97
C ASN A 185 35.38 6.76 -6.02
N GLN A 186 35.52 5.63 -6.75
CA GLN A 186 36.48 5.47 -7.81
C GLN A 186 36.28 6.53 -8.87
N THR A 187 37.38 7.19 -9.30
CA THR A 187 37.39 8.09 -10.45
C THR A 187 38.24 7.51 -11.58
N ARG A 188 38.01 7.96 -12.78
CA ARG A 188 38.68 7.49 -13.96
C ARG A 188 39.19 8.65 -14.81
N ASP A 189 40.42 8.52 -15.31
CA ASP A 189 41.00 9.43 -16.29
C ASP A 189 40.89 8.75 -17.64
N PHE A 190 40.25 9.42 -18.58
CA PHE A 190 39.99 8.86 -19.90
C PHE A 190 39.90 9.95 -20.96
N ARG A 191 40.04 9.53 -22.20
CA ARG A 191 39.88 10.36 -23.40
C ARG A 191 38.78 9.79 -24.29
N VAL A 192 38.07 10.67 -24.97
CA VAL A 192 37.00 10.30 -25.91
C VAL A 192 37.21 10.97 -27.25
N VAL A 193 37.06 10.22 -28.34
CA VAL A 193 36.88 10.78 -29.67
C VAL A 193 35.56 10.31 -30.26
N THR A 194 34.87 11.19 -30.97
CA THR A 194 33.52 10.89 -31.52
C THR A 194 33.61 10.70 -33.02
N VAL A 195 33.03 9.62 -33.51
CA VAL A 195 32.81 9.32 -34.94
C VAL A 195 31.35 9.61 -35.25
N PRO A 196 31.00 10.64 -35.99
CA PRO A 196 29.61 10.96 -36.34
C PRO A 196 29.06 9.94 -37.37
N GLU A 197 27.75 9.84 -37.47
CA GLU A 197 27.09 8.98 -38.47
C GLU A 197 27.48 9.31 -39.91
N SER A 198 27.78 10.59 -40.20
CA SER A 198 28.24 11.04 -41.50
C SER A 198 29.54 10.36 -41.95
N ALA A 199 30.36 9.89 -41.03
CA ALA A 199 31.62 9.20 -41.35
C ALA A 199 31.40 7.79 -41.94
N VAL A 200 30.20 7.24 -41.81
CA VAL A 200 29.83 5.92 -42.35
C VAL A 200 28.68 6.00 -43.36
N ALA A 201 28.20 7.21 -43.68
CA ALA A 201 27.03 7.40 -44.53
C ALA A 201 27.21 6.77 -45.94
N ASP A 202 28.40 6.85 -46.50
CA ASP A 202 28.72 6.28 -47.83
C ASP A 202 28.87 4.74 -47.80
N GLU A 203 29.00 4.15 -46.61
CA GLU A 203 29.13 2.71 -46.42
C GLU A 203 27.76 2.02 -46.22
N VAL A 204 26.72 2.81 -45.99
CA VAL A 204 25.37 2.29 -45.65
C VAL A 204 24.41 2.51 -46.79
N GLU A 205 24.14 1.47 -47.56
CA GLU A 205 23.14 1.46 -48.62
C GLU A 205 21.92 0.58 -48.21
N VAL A 206 20.71 1.05 -48.48
CA VAL A 206 19.47 0.30 -48.26
C VAL A 206 18.71 0.24 -49.57
N THR A 207 18.69 -0.95 -50.17
CA THR A 207 17.93 -1.25 -51.39
C THR A 207 16.47 -1.60 -51.09
N ASP A 208 15.64 -1.61 -52.13
CA ASP A 208 14.23 -2.04 -51.98
C ASP A 208 14.13 -3.54 -51.65
N GLU A 209 15.08 -4.37 -52.13
CA GLU A 209 15.15 -5.80 -51.78
C GLU A 209 15.51 -5.99 -50.29
N ASP A 210 16.37 -5.15 -49.73
CA ASP A 210 16.69 -5.16 -48.30
C ASP A 210 15.46 -4.79 -47.46
N VAL A 211 14.71 -3.79 -47.89
CA VAL A 211 13.48 -3.36 -47.22
C VAL A 211 12.43 -4.49 -47.20
N GLU A 212 12.25 -5.17 -48.35
CA GLU A 212 11.33 -6.32 -48.43
C GLU A 212 11.78 -7.48 -47.53
N SER A 213 13.08 -7.83 -47.58
CA SER A 213 13.66 -8.88 -46.76
C SER A 213 13.52 -8.59 -45.25
N PHE A 214 13.80 -7.35 -44.86
CA PHE A 214 13.68 -6.91 -43.47
C PHE A 214 12.22 -6.94 -42.97
N TYR A 215 11.31 -6.48 -43.82
CA TYR A 215 9.87 -6.55 -43.50
C TYR A 215 9.41 -7.99 -43.31
N GLN A 216 9.79 -8.92 -44.19
CA GLN A 216 9.43 -10.33 -44.05
C GLN A 216 10.01 -10.96 -42.78
N ALA A 217 11.26 -10.64 -42.44
CA ALA A 217 11.95 -11.15 -41.26
C ALA A 217 11.38 -10.60 -39.95
N ASN A 218 10.83 -9.37 -39.98
CA ASN A 218 10.35 -8.64 -38.83
C ASN A 218 8.85 -8.32 -38.92
N SER A 219 8.05 -9.17 -39.58
CA SER A 219 6.66 -8.92 -39.89
C SER A 219 5.80 -8.59 -38.65
N SER A 220 6.07 -9.23 -37.51
CA SER A 220 5.37 -8.98 -36.24
C SER A 220 5.54 -7.54 -35.71
N ALA A 221 6.64 -6.85 -36.08
CA ALA A 221 6.88 -5.46 -35.69
C ALA A 221 6.07 -4.44 -36.50
N PHE A 222 5.44 -4.89 -37.59
CA PHE A 222 4.65 -4.09 -38.52
C PHE A 222 3.19 -4.55 -38.57
N GLN A 223 2.66 -4.96 -37.42
CA GLN A 223 1.26 -5.29 -37.26
C GLN A 223 0.50 -4.10 -36.67
N GLN A 224 -0.66 -3.85 -37.22
CA GLN A 224 -1.64 -3.03 -36.53
C GLN A 224 -2.27 -3.89 -35.44
N PRO A 225 -2.26 -3.46 -34.17
CA PRO A 225 -2.94 -4.21 -33.12
C PRO A 225 -4.44 -4.29 -33.39
N GLU A 226 -5.10 -5.28 -32.79
CA GLU A 226 -6.56 -5.30 -32.79
C GLU A 226 -7.12 -4.03 -32.14
N GLN A 227 -8.23 -3.54 -32.68
CA GLN A 227 -8.83 -2.29 -32.26
C GLN A 227 -10.35 -2.40 -32.24
N VAL A 228 -10.95 -1.66 -31.32
CA VAL A 228 -12.39 -1.47 -31.29
C VAL A 228 -12.75 0.01 -31.37
N ASP A 229 -13.83 0.29 -32.08
CA ASP A 229 -14.56 1.54 -31.93
C ASP A 229 -15.77 1.25 -31.04
N ALA A 230 -15.98 2.03 -29.99
CA ALA A 230 -17.01 1.81 -29.00
C ALA A 230 -17.93 3.01 -28.84
N ALA A 231 -19.21 2.72 -28.59
CA ALA A 231 -20.14 3.67 -27.99
C ALA A 231 -20.10 3.47 -26.47
N TYR A 232 -20.26 4.53 -25.70
CA TYR A 232 -20.25 4.44 -24.24
C TYR A 232 -21.09 5.52 -23.59
N ILE A 233 -21.55 5.23 -22.35
CA ILE A 233 -22.23 6.16 -21.46
C ILE A 233 -21.33 6.34 -20.24
N THR A 234 -21.15 7.59 -19.83
CA THR A 234 -20.46 7.95 -18.59
C THR A 234 -21.47 8.52 -17.61
N LEU A 235 -21.57 7.90 -16.43
CA LEU A 235 -22.31 8.42 -15.30
C LEU A 235 -21.30 8.99 -14.30
N SER A 236 -21.29 10.31 -14.11
CA SER A 236 -20.36 11.03 -13.25
C SER A 236 -21.13 11.78 -12.16
N LEU A 237 -20.69 11.60 -10.91
CA LEU A 237 -21.23 12.34 -9.77
C LEU A 237 -21.07 13.86 -9.96
N GLY A 238 -19.88 14.30 -10.40
CA GLY A 238 -19.61 15.71 -10.65
C GLY A 238 -20.54 16.30 -11.71
N ALA A 239 -20.69 15.59 -12.85
CA ALA A 239 -21.59 16.04 -13.92
C ALA A 239 -23.07 16.07 -13.46
N LEU A 240 -23.49 15.15 -12.60
CA LEU A 240 -24.84 15.20 -12.01
C LEU A 240 -25.00 16.38 -11.06
N ALA A 241 -24.01 16.67 -10.24
CA ALA A 241 -24.04 17.82 -9.33
C ALA A 241 -24.19 19.14 -10.08
N ASP A 242 -23.51 19.29 -11.21
CA ASP A 242 -23.60 20.48 -12.08
C ASP A 242 -25.02 20.68 -12.68
N THR A 243 -25.84 19.63 -12.76
CA THR A 243 -27.22 19.71 -13.25
C THR A 243 -28.23 20.04 -12.16
N ILE A 244 -27.85 20.04 -10.91
CA ILE A 244 -28.76 20.28 -9.80
C ILE A 244 -28.84 21.77 -9.51
N GLU A 245 -30.00 22.32 -9.75
CA GLU A 245 -30.28 23.70 -9.34
C GLU A 245 -30.70 23.75 -7.87
N VAL A 246 -30.02 24.58 -7.09
CA VAL A 246 -30.30 24.87 -5.69
C VAL A 246 -30.91 26.27 -5.62
N SER A 247 -32.16 26.37 -5.23
CA SER A 247 -32.85 27.65 -5.04
C SER A 247 -32.32 28.39 -3.80
N ASP A 248 -32.50 29.70 -3.78
CA ASP A 248 -32.10 30.54 -2.64
C ASP A 248 -32.88 30.17 -1.37
N GLU A 249 -34.11 29.70 -1.46
CA GLU A 249 -34.90 29.23 -0.31
C GLU A 249 -34.34 27.93 0.28
N GLU A 250 -33.95 27.00 -0.56
CA GLU A 250 -33.30 25.74 -0.10
C GLU A 250 -31.93 26.02 0.49
N LEU A 251 -31.16 26.92 -0.12
CA LEU A 251 -29.87 27.34 0.39
C LEU A 251 -29.99 28.01 1.78
N GLN A 252 -31.01 28.88 1.94
CA GLN A 252 -31.29 29.51 3.22
C GLN A 252 -31.66 28.46 4.29
N THR A 253 -32.50 27.49 3.93
CA THR A 253 -32.89 26.39 4.84
C THR A 253 -31.69 25.54 5.24
N TYR A 254 -30.84 25.19 4.29
CA TYR A 254 -29.63 24.41 4.52
C TYR A 254 -28.63 25.16 5.41
N TYR A 255 -28.44 26.45 5.18
CA TYR A 255 -27.63 27.33 6.01
C TYR A 255 -28.17 27.39 7.45
N GLU A 256 -29.48 27.55 7.65
CA GLU A 256 -30.10 27.61 9.00
C GLU A 256 -29.93 26.27 9.75
N GLN A 257 -30.05 25.14 9.06
CA GLN A 257 -29.80 23.82 9.65
C GLN A 257 -28.36 23.65 10.10
N ARG A 258 -27.41 24.16 9.34
CA ARG A 258 -25.98 24.06 9.64
C ARG A 258 -25.42 25.25 10.46
N ALA A 259 -26.22 26.28 10.70
CA ALA A 259 -25.76 27.47 11.43
C ALA A 259 -25.20 27.11 12.82
N SER A 260 -25.81 26.12 13.49
CA SER A 260 -25.33 25.62 14.79
C SER A 260 -23.99 24.90 14.72
N GLU A 261 -23.67 24.27 13.58
CA GLU A 261 -22.40 23.59 13.33
C GLU A 261 -21.32 24.56 12.84
N LEU A 262 -21.73 25.62 12.11
CA LEU A 262 -20.86 26.69 11.64
C LEU A 262 -20.48 27.67 12.75
N ALA A 263 -21.37 27.83 13.76
CA ALA A 263 -21.07 28.58 14.98
C ALA A 263 -20.23 27.73 15.92
N ARG A 264 -18.94 27.92 15.92
CA ARG A 264 -18.06 27.31 16.91
C ARG A 264 -18.21 28.09 18.22
N GLU A 265 -18.90 27.49 19.21
CA GLU A 265 -18.88 27.94 20.58
C GLU A 265 -17.70 27.29 21.29
N GLU A 266 -16.74 28.09 21.75
CA GLU A 266 -15.62 27.67 22.57
C GLU A 266 -15.82 28.21 23.97
N ARG A 267 -15.60 27.37 24.99
CA ARG A 267 -15.70 27.75 26.41
C ARG A 267 -14.34 27.64 27.07
N ARG A 268 -13.91 28.67 27.76
CA ARG A 268 -12.72 28.63 28.62
C ARG A 268 -13.14 28.11 29.97
N ALA A 269 -12.63 26.93 30.30
CA ALA A 269 -12.93 26.26 31.55
C ALA A 269 -11.74 26.32 32.51
N ALA A 270 -12.01 26.39 33.79
CA ALA A 270 -11.07 26.03 34.84
C ALA A 270 -11.63 24.88 35.64
N HIS A 271 -10.78 23.98 36.15
CA HIS A 271 -11.23 22.84 36.95
C HIS A 271 -10.37 22.60 38.21
N ILE A 272 -10.96 21.97 39.19
CA ILE A 272 -10.30 21.30 40.31
C ILE A 272 -10.62 19.83 40.22
N LEU A 273 -9.59 19.00 40.06
CA LEU A 273 -9.73 17.55 39.97
C LEU A 273 -9.29 16.89 41.29
N ILE A 274 -10.15 16.06 41.86
CA ILE A 274 -9.86 15.24 43.05
C ILE A 274 -9.87 13.79 42.64
N GLU A 275 -8.84 13.04 43.02
CA GLU A 275 -8.75 11.62 42.75
C GLU A 275 -9.84 10.83 43.52
N ASP A 276 -10.46 9.84 42.88
CA ASP A 276 -11.44 8.98 43.49
C ASP A 276 -10.87 8.24 44.71
N GLY A 277 -11.55 8.32 45.85
CA GLY A 277 -11.11 7.68 47.08
C GLY A 277 -12.02 7.93 48.28
N GLU A 278 -11.77 7.27 49.40
CA GLU A 278 -12.60 7.34 50.61
C GLU A 278 -12.78 8.79 51.15
N ASN A 279 -11.89 9.72 50.78
CA ASN A 279 -11.94 11.12 51.24
C ASN A 279 -12.32 12.11 50.11
N ALA A 280 -12.67 11.65 48.91
CA ALA A 280 -12.97 12.53 47.77
C ALA A 280 -14.17 13.43 48.07
N ASP A 281 -15.26 12.87 48.58
CA ASP A 281 -16.46 13.62 48.94
C ASP A 281 -16.22 14.64 50.06
N GLU A 282 -15.40 14.28 51.06
CA GLU A 282 -15.06 15.17 52.17
C GLU A 282 -14.21 16.37 51.70
N THR A 283 -13.24 16.06 50.81
CA THR A 283 -12.36 17.11 50.20
C THR A 283 -13.17 18.02 49.29
N MET A 284 -14.06 17.46 48.48
CA MET A 284 -14.93 18.23 47.59
C MET A 284 -15.89 19.14 48.37
N ALA A 285 -16.53 18.63 49.46
CA ALA A 285 -17.37 19.42 50.31
C ALA A 285 -16.61 20.58 51.00
N LYS A 286 -15.37 20.33 51.38
CA LYS A 286 -14.47 21.35 51.93
C LYS A 286 -14.16 22.47 50.92
N ILE A 287 -13.82 22.10 49.67
CA ILE A 287 -13.58 23.05 48.59
C ILE A 287 -14.82 23.90 48.31
N GLN A 288 -15.99 23.26 48.22
CA GLN A 288 -17.28 23.98 48.04
C GLN A 288 -17.56 24.96 49.18
N GLN A 289 -17.26 24.58 50.43
CA GLN A 289 -17.44 25.45 51.59
C GLN A 289 -16.46 26.66 51.52
N GLU A 290 -15.21 26.42 51.20
CA GLU A 290 -14.20 27.49 51.08
C GLU A 290 -14.53 28.46 49.94
N LEU A 291 -15.03 27.96 48.80
CA LEU A 291 -15.58 28.80 47.72
C LEU A 291 -16.77 29.64 48.20
N ALA A 292 -17.69 29.05 48.96
CA ALA A 292 -18.84 29.78 49.53
C ALA A 292 -18.41 30.84 50.55
N ASP A 293 -17.30 30.64 51.25
CA ASP A 293 -16.69 31.57 52.17
C ASP A 293 -15.84 32.68 51.46
N GLY A 294 -15.72 32.58 50.12
CA GLY A 294 -15.11 33.60 49.28
C GLY A 294 -13.64 33.36 48.90
N ALA A 295 -13.15 32.13 49.04
CA ALA A 295 -11.85 31.74 48.55
C ALA A 295 -11.80 31.78 46.99
N SER A 296 -10.63 32.06 46.44
CA SER A 296 -10.44 32.07 44.99
C SER A 296 -10.44 30.63 44.43
N PHE A 297 -11.17 30.42 43.35
CA PHE A 297 -11.14 29.11 42.62
C PHE A 297 -9.72 28.76 42.21
N ALA A 298 -8.94 29.72 41.74
CA ALA A 298 -7.57 29.51 41.32
C ALA A 298 -6.65 29.07 42.46
N ASP A 299 -6.79 29.68 43.66
CA ASP A 299 -6.00 29.29 44.83
C ASP A 299 -6.35 27.88 45.31
N LEU A 300 -7.65 27.52 45.26
CA LEU A 300 -8.11 26.18 45.60
C LEU A 300 -7.69 25.13 44.56
N ALA A 301 -7.62 25.50 43.29
CA ALA A 301 -7.09 24.61 42.24
C ALA A 301 -5.59 24.33 42.48
N GLU A 302 -4.80 25.34 42.85
CA GLU A 302 -3.38 25.16 43.18
C GLU A 302 -3.18 24.30 44.45
N GLU A 303 -4.08 24.41 45.44
CA GLU A 303 -3.97 23.69 46.71
C GLU A 303 -4.48 22.24 46.65
N TYR A 304 -5.60 21.98 45.95
CA TYR A 304 -6.32 20.70 46.03
C TYR A 304 -6.30 19.86 44.75
N SER A 305 -6.10 20.48 43.58
CA SER A 305 -6.21 19.73 42.33
C SER A 305 -5.05 18.75 42.13
N VAL A 306 -5.38 17.50 41.78
CA VAL A 306 -4.37 16.51 41.41
C VAL A 306 -3.89 16.67 39.97
N ASP A 307 -4.58 17.48 39.15
CA ASP A 307 -4.05 17.93 37.85
C ASP A 307 -3.03 19.05 38.07
N THR A 308 -1.79 18.67 38.31
CA THR A 308 -0.69 19.59 38.62
C THR A 308 -0.31 20.53 37.46
N VAL A 309 -0.79 20.26 36.24
CA VAL A 309 -0.53 21.09 35.06
C VAL A 309 -1.42 22.31 35.09
N SER A 310 -2.74 22.10 35.09
CA SER A 310 -3.71 23.20 35.16
C SER A 310 -3.72 23.89 36.52
N ALA A 311 -3.49 23.17 37.63
CA ALA A 311 -3.45 23.72 38.98
C ALA A 311 -2.51 24.93 39.10
N ARG A 312 -1.33 24.88 38.49
CA ARG A 312 -0.33 26.00 38.50
C ARG A 312 -0.80 27.25 37.78
N GLU A 313 -1.79 27.12 36.93
CA GLU A 313 -2.44 28.17 36.16
C GLU A 313 -3.85 28.47 36.70
N GLY A 314 -4.12 28.10 37.98
CA GLY A 314 -5.40 28.31 38.63
C GLY A 314 -6.51 27.39 38.15
N GLY A 315 -6.15 26.22 37.62
CA GLY A 315 -7.06 25.24 37.05
C GLY A 315 -7.46 25.49 35.60
N ASP A 316 -6.88 26.51 34.93
CA ASP A 316 -7.25 26.90 33.55
C ASP A 316 -6.93 25.79 32.52
N LEU A 317 -7.94 25.42 31.72
CA LEU A 317 -7.85 24.45 30.64
C LEU A 317 -7.85 25.13 29.26
N GLY A 318 -7.95 26.46 29.21
CA GLY A 318 -8.05 27.19 27.96
C GLY A 318 -9.41 27.07 27.28
N PHE A 319 -9.50 27.53 26.02
CA PHE A 319 -10.70 27.45 25.20
C PHE A 319 -10.82 26.10 24.54
N ALA A 320 -11.99 25.46 24.68
CA ALA A 320 -12.32 24.24 23.99
C ALA A 320 -13.76 24.26 23.49
N GLY A 321 -13.97 23.65 22.33
CA GLY A 321 -15.29 23.38 21.74
C GLY A 321 -15.87 22.06 22.24
N ARG A 322 -17.05 21.69 21.73
CA ARG A 322 -17.65 20.37 22.02
C ARG A 322 -16.80 19.24 21.43
N GLY A 323 -16.78 18.10 22.14
CA GLY A 323 -16.04 16.90 21.75
C GLY A 323 -14.59 16.84 22.21
N VAL A 324 -14.15 17.82 23.04
CA VAL A 324 -12.78 17.88 23.59
C VAL A 324 -12.68 17.20 24.95
N TYR A 325 -13.69 17.37 25.81
CA TYR A 325 -13.69 16.83 27.18
C TYR A 325 -14.51 15.56 27.31
N ASP A 326 -14.37 14.88 28.47
CA ASP A 326 -15.27 13.78 28.85
C ASP A 326 -16.72 14.22 28.77
N GLN A 327 -17.62 13.29 28.39
CA GLN A 327 -19.04 13.60 28.16
C GLN A 327 -19.72 14.23 29.38
N ALA A 328 -19.44 13.75 30.58
CA ALA A 328 -20.03 14.29 31.82
C ALA A 328 -19.48 15.70 32.12
N PHE A 329 -18.16 15.89 31.95
CA PHE A 329 -17.50 17.19 32.07
C PHE A 329 -18.07 18.19 31.06
N GLU A 330 -18.17 17.78 29.78
CA GLU A 330 -18.69 18.66 28.74
C GLU A 330 -20.15 19.06 28.99
N GLN A 331 -21.00 18.11 29.38
CA GLN A 331 -22.40 18.42 29.70
C GLN A 331 -22.52 19.43 30.84
N ALA A 332 -21.71 19.29 31.88
CA ALA A 332 -21.69 20.23 33.01
C ALA A 332 -21.15 21.60 32.55
N LEU A 333 -20.01 21.64 31.85
CA LEU A 333 -19.39 22.89 31.36
C LEU A 333 -20.36 23.67 30.46
N PHE A 334 -21.05 22.99 29.55
CA PHE A 334 -21.96 23.65 28.59
C PHE A 334 -23.33 24.02 29.20
N ALA A 335 -23.62 23.61 30.44
CA ALA A 335 -24.80 24.03 31.22
C ALA A 335 -24.55 25.29 32.07
N LEU A 336 -23.26 25.66 32.31
CA LEU A 336 -22.88 26.80 33.17
C LEU A 336 -23.06 28.13 32.46
N GLU A 337 -23.33 29.18 33.22
CA GLU A 337 -23.21 30.59 32.85
C GLU A 337 -21.77 31.12 33.15
N GLU A 338 -21.32 32.16 32.48
CA GLU A 338 -19.99 32.76 32.73
C GLU A 338 -19.79 33.13 34.19
N GLY A 339 -18.71 32.67 34.80
CA GLY A 339 -18.37 32.83 36.20
C GLY A 339 -18.99 31.81 37.14
N GLU A 340 -19.87 30.92 36.64
CA GLU A 340 -20.55 29.89 37.45
C GLU A 340 -19.63 28.67 37.66
N VAL A 341 -19.79 28.01 38.82
CA VAL A 341 -19.08 26.79 39.18
C VAL A 341 -20.11 25.65 39.22
N SER A 342 -19.76 24.48 38.68
CA SER A 342 -20.61 23.31 38.61
C SER A 342 -20.82 22.70 40.00
N GLU A 343 -21.84 21.82 40.12
CA GLU A 343 -21.82 20.77 41.11
C GLU A 343 -20.65 19.80 40.84
N PRO A 344 -20.26 18.96 41.83
CA PRO A 344 -19.23 17.93 41.57
C PRO A 344 -19.62 17.00 40.42
N VAL A 345 -18.71 16.82 39.47
CA VAL A 345 -18.89 16.03 38.24
C VAL A 345 -17.97 14.83 38.28
N GLU A 346 -18.51 13.64 38.28
CA GLU A 346 -17.76 12.39 38.23
C GLU A 346 -17.37 12.07 36.77
N THR A 347 -16.10 11.79 36.55
CA THR A 347 -15.56 11.32 35.28
C THR A 347 -14.64 10.11 35.49
N SER A 348 -14.09 9.56 34.43
CA SER A 348 -13.07 8.50 34.53
C SER A 348 -11.75 8.95 35.17
N PHE A 349 -11.55 10.26 35.37
CA PHE A 349 -10.35 10.86 35.96
C PHE A 349 -10.47 11.16 37.44
N GLY A 350 -11.68 11.13 37.97
CA GLY A 350 -12.01 11.52 39.33
C GLY A 350 -13.19 12.48 39.36
N VAL A 351 -13.35 13.18 40.49
CA VAL A 351 -14.43 14.16 40.72
C VAL A 351 -13.91 15.56 40.40
N HIS A 352 -14.61 16.24 39.49
CA HIS A 352 -14.26 17.60 39.04
C HIS A 352 -15.20 18.64 39.64
N LEU A 353 -14.67 19.77 39.98
CA LEU A 353 -15.42 21.02 40.11
C LEU A 353 -15.02 21.91 38.94
N ILE A 354 -15.98 22.34 38.13
CA ILE A 354 -15.75 23.03 36.87
C ILE A 354 -16.24 24.46 36.98
N LYS A 355 -15.43 25.42 36.56
CA LYS A 355 -15.82 26.83 36.46
C LYS A 355 -15.76 27.28 35.02
N LEU A 356 -16.82 27.92 34.54
CA LEU A 356 -16.83 28.56 33.24
C LEU A 356 -16.26 29.97 33.36
N GLU A 357 -15.10 30.24 32.75
CA GLU A 357 -14.43 31.53 32.81
C GLU A 357 -14.95 32.47 31.71
N GLU A 358 -15.09 32.03 30.49
CA GLU A 358 -15.44 32.83 29.32
C GLU A 358 -16.10 31.99 28.22
N VAL A 359 -17.10 32.54 27.53
CA VAL A 359 -17.70 31.97 26.34
C VAL A 359 -17.31 32.76 25.12
N ARG A 360 -16.63 32.13 24.21
CA ARG A 360 -16.27 32.71 22.91
C ARG A 360 -17.12 32.06 21.82
N ARG A 361 -17.88 32.86 21.11
CA ARG A 361 -18.63 32.42 19.93
C ARG A 361 -17.96 32.99 18.70
N SER A 362 -17.55 32.13 17.77
CA SER A 362 -17.22 32.63 16.44
C SER A 362 -18.52 33.09 15.76
N ASP A 363 -18.50 34.23 15.12
CA ASP A 363 -19.62 34.65 14.28
C ASP A 363 -19.85 33.60 13.20
N VAL A 364 -21.11 33.18 13.03
CA VAL A 364 -21.49 32.37 11.89
C VAL A 364 -21.16 33.16 10.63
N PRO A 365 -20.37 32.65 9.69
CA PRO A 365 -20.09 33.37 8.45
C PRO A 365 -21.40 33.77 7.79
N ALA A 366 -21.51 35.00 7.31
CA ALA A 366 -22.72 35.44 6.66
C ALA A 366 -23.02 34.52 5.43
N LEU A 367 -24.30 34.19 5.20
CA LEU A 367 -24.67 33.34 4.07
C LEU A 367 -24.06 33.85 2.75
N ALA A 368 -23.98 35.17 2.56
CA ALA A 368 -23.41 35.76 1.36
C ALA A 368 -21.92 35.40 1.14
N ASP A 369 -21.17 35.14 2.21
CA ASP A 369 -19.74 34.82 2.13
C ASP A 369 -19.47 33.34 1.80
N ILE A 370 -20.44 32.47 2.12
CA ILE A 370 -20.31 31.01 1.95
C ILE A 370 -21.40 30.41 1.03
N ALA A 371 -22.21 31.24 0.39
CA ALA A 371 -23.34 30.82 -0.44
C ALA A 371 -22.95 29.84 -1.53
N ASP A 372 -21.87 30.10 -2.26
CA ASP A 372 -21.41 29.24 -3.35
C ASP A 372 -20.87 27.90 -2.82
N GLN A 373 -20.19 27.92 -1.68
CA GLN A 373 -19.70 26.70 -1.03
C GLN A 373 -20.88 25.82 -0.60
N LEU A 374 -21.86 26.37 0.11
CA LEU A 374 -23.03 25.63 0.58
C LEU A 374 -23.93 25.16 -0.57
N ARG A 375 -24.03 25.96 -1.65
CA ARG A 375 -24.77 25.56 -2.86
C ARG A 375 -24.14 24.34 -3.52
N ASN A 376 -22.82 24.33 -3.67
CA ASN A 376 -22.07 23.21 -4.22
C ASN A 376 -22.17 21.97 -3.31
N GLU A 377 -22.10 22.15 -2.01
CA GLU A 377 -22.23 21.05 -1.04
C GLU A 377 -23.62 20.43 -1.11
N LEU A 378 -24.70 21.22 -1.07
CA LEU A 378 -26.08 20.72 -1.17
C LEU A 378 -26.35 20.07 -2.53
N ALA A 379 -25.80 20.65 -3.63
CA ALA A 379 -25.91 20.05 -4.95
C ALA A 379 -25.22 18.68 -5.00
N ARG A 380 -24.05 18.56 -4.36
CA ARG A 380 -23.31 17.30 -4.30
C ARG A 380 -24.02 16.24 -3.46
N ASP A 381 -24.53 16.60 -2.28
CA ASP A 381 -25.28 15.68 -1.42
C ASP A 381 -26.49 15.07 -2.18
N ARG A 382 -27.22 15.91 -2.93
CA ARG A 382 -28.34 15.46 -3.77
C ARG A 382 -27.88 14.63 -4.95
N ALA A 383 -26.72 14.98 -5.52
CA ALA A 383 -26.13 14.22 -6.61
C ALA A 383 -25.72 12.82 -6.17
N GLU A 384 -25.24 12.63 -4.95
CA GLU A 384 -24.86 11.31 -4.41
C GLU A 384 -26.05 10.35 -4.33
N GLU A 385 -27.21 10.82 -3.86
CA GLU A 385 -28.43 10.01 -3.86
C GLU A 385 -28.87 9.65 -5.28
N ARG A 386 -28.87 10.63 -6.20
CA ARG A 386 -29.24 10.43 -7.60
C ARG A 386 -28.22 9.55 -8.34
N PHE A 387 -26.94 9.67 -8.03
CA PHE A 387 -25.87 8.85 -8.61
C PHE A 387 -26.06 7.37 -8.23
N ALA A 388 -26.35 7.07 -6.97
CA ALA A 388 -26.60 5.71 -6.51
C ALA A 388 -27.84 5.09 -7.19
N GLU A 389 -28.92 5.87 -7.35
CA GLU A 389 -30.12 5.44 -8.07
C GLU A 389 -29.83 5.19 -9.56
N TYR A 390 -29.17 6.15 -10.22
CA TYR A 390 -28.86 6.08 -11.65
C TYR A 390 -27.88 4.95 -11.96
N ARG A 391 -26.93 4.70 -11.08
CA ARG A 391 -25.98 3.58 -11.19
C ARG A 391 -26.71 2.24 -11.26
N THR A 392 -27.67 2.02 -10.36
CA THR A 392 -28.49 0.80 -10.36
C THR A 392 -29.33 0.68 -11.62
N LYS A 393 -30.03 1.75 -11.99
CA LYS A 393 -30.87 1.77 -13.20
C LYS A 393 -30.08 1.56 -14.47
N LEU A 394 -28.90 2.23 -14.60
CA LEU A 394 -28.04 2.10 -15.77
C LEU A 394 -27.49 0.68 -15.89
N ALA A 395 -27.07 0.06 -14.78
CA ALA A 395 -26.61 -1.32 -14.79
C ALA A 395 -27.70 -2.28 -15.27
N ASP A 396 -28.92 -2.14 -14.73
CA ASP A 396 -30.05 -3.02 -15.07
C ASP A 396 -30.51 -2.81 -16.52
N SER A 397 -30.66 -1.54 -16.96
CA SER A 397 -31.16 -1.24 -18.31
C SER A 397 -30.12 -1.57 -19.38
N ALA A 398 -28.84 -1.29 -19.15
CA ALA A 398 -27.78 -1.57 -20.11
C ALA A 398 -27.49 -3.06 -20.27
N TYR A 399 -27.62 -3.87 -19.21
CA TYR A 399 -27.38 -5.31 -19.26
C TYR A 399 -28.28 -6.04 -20.27
N SER A 400 -29.54 -5.62 -20.40
CA SER A 400 -30.53 -6.26 -21.25
C SER A 400 -30.77 -5.55 -22.58
N ALA A 401 -30.10 -4.42 -22.82
CA ALA A 401 -30.34 -3.59 -24.00
C ALA A 401 -29.52 -4.05 -25.22
N ASP A 402 -30.14 -3.97 -26.40
CA ASP A 402 -29.49 -4.22 -27.69
C ASP A 402 -28.54 -3.09 -28.11
N ASP A 403 -28.69 -1.90 -27.50
CA ASP A 403 -27.81 -0.73 -27.70
C ASP A 403 -27.79 0.15 -26.42
N LEU A 404 -27.04 1.25 -26.47
CA LEU A 404 -26.95 2.19 -25.36
C LEU A 404 -27.88 3.38 -25.45
N ALA A 405 -28.67 3.51 -26.55
CA ALA A 405 -29.55 4.68 -26.78
C ALA A 405 -30.73 4.70 -25.80
N GLY A 406 -31.37 3.54 -25.58
CA GLY A 406 -32.48 3.41 -24.62
C GLY A 406 -32.07 3.73 -23.18
N PRO A 407 -31.04 3.07 -22.62
CA PRO A 407 -30.50 3.38 -21.30
C PRO A 407 -30.07 4.85 -21.13
N ALA A 408 -29.49 5.45 -22.15
CA ALA A 408 -29.09 6.86 -22.12
C ALA A 408 -30.31 7.79 -22.05
N GLU A 409 -31.32 7.55 -22.90
CA GLU A 409 -32.55 8.35 -22.95
C GLU A 409 -33.35 8.29 -21.63
N GLU A 410 -33.43 7.10 -21.03
CA GLU A 410 -34.11 6.88 -19.73
C GLU A 410 -33.55 7.76 -18.60
N LEU A 411 -32.24 7.95 -18.59
CA LEU A 411 -31.52 8.69 -17.53
C LEU A 411 -31.12 10.11 -17.94
N GLY A 412 -31.41 10.51 -19.19
CA GLY A 412 -30.98 11.80 -19.72
C GLY A 412 -29.45 11.91 -19.87
N LEU A 413 -28.76 10.78 -20.12
CA LEU A 413 -27.34 10.72 -20.35
C LEU A 413 -27.00 10.75 -21.84
N GLU A 414 -25.74 11.07 -22.16
CA GLU A 414 -25.27 11.15 -23.55
C GLU A 414 -24.51 9.87 -23.93
N VAL A 415 -24.83 9.32 -25.09
CA VAL A 415 -24.02 8.27 -25.72
C VAL A 415 -22.88 8.93 -26.48
N ARG A 416 -21.65 8.61 -26.10
CA ARG A 416 -20.41 9.09 -26.73
C ARG A 416 -19.74 7.98 -27.53
N GLU A 417 -18.83 8.36 -28.41
CA GLU A 417 -18.06 7.43 -29.23
C GLU A 417 -16.57 7.59 -28.97
N ALA A 418 -15.85 6.48 -28.93
CA ALA A 418 -14.40 6.41 -28.92
C ALA A 418 -13.94 5.46 -30.03
N LYS A 419 -12.82 5.80 -30.68
CA LYS A 419 -12.30 5.05 -31.83
C LYS A 419 -10.87 4.60 -31.57
N GLY A 420 -10.51 3.44 -32.15
CA GLY A 420 -9.13 2.96 -32.14
C GLY A 420 -8.64 2.52 -30.76
N ILE A 421 -9.51 2.08 -29.89
CA ILE A 421 -9.15 1.53 -28.59
C ILE A 421 -8.43 0.20 -28.82
N THR A 422 -7.27 0.01 -28.19
CA THR A 422 -6.50 -1.23 -28.23
C THR A 422 -6.57 -1.94 -26.87
N ARG A 423 -5.99 -3.15 -26.75
CA ARG A 423 -5.88 -3.85 -25.45
C ARG A 423 -4.94 -3.11 -24.47
N ASP A 424 -4.02 -2.30 -24.98
CA ASP A 424 -3.16 -1.46 -24.15
C ASP A 424 -3.88 -0.23 -23.59
N GLY A 425 -5.07 0.06 -24.14
CA GLY A 425 -5.92 1.17 -23.73
C GLY A 425 -6.27 2.15 -24.84
N GLY A 426 -6.84 3.27 -24.41
CA GLY A 426 -7.25 4.39 -25.26
C GLY A 426 -7.25 5.70 -24.47
N MET A 427 -7.89 6.72 -25.01
CA MET A 427 -8.18 7.96 -24.26
C MET A 427 -9.24 7.68 -23.19
N ALA A 428 -9.21 8.44 -22.10
CA ALA A 428 -10.20 8.32 -21.03
C ALA A 428 -11.64 8.28 -21.58
N PRO A 429 -12.48 7.38 -21.06
CA PRO A 429 -12.31 6.48 -19.91
C PRO A 429 -11.62 5.13 -20.21
N PHE A 430 -11.15 4.90 -21.43
CA PHE A 430 -10.53 3.64 -21.88
C PHE A 430 -9.03 3.54 -21.53
N ASP A 431 -8.49 4.39 -20.71
CA ASP A 431 -7.23 4.24 -19.98
C ASP A 431 -7.38 3.31 -18.77
N HIS A 432 -8.63 3.02 -18.34
CA HIS A 432 -8.94 2.11 -17.26
C HIS A 432 -8.90 0.64 -17.73
N GLN A 433 -7.91 -0.13 -17.25
CA GLN A 433 -7.64 -1.51 -17.70
C GLN A 433 -8.80 -2.50 -17.47
N GLY A 434 -9.60 -2.31 -16.42
CA GLY A 434 -10.80 -3.12 -16.16
C GLY A 434 -11.86 -2.97 -17.25
N LEU A 435 -12.12 -1.73 -17.67
CA LEU A 435 -13.06 -1.41 -18.74
C LEU A 435 -12.57 -1.96 -20.10
N VAL A 436 -11.28 -1.76 -20.42
CA VAL A 436 -10.68 -2.25 -21.67
C VAL A 436 -10.73 -3.78 -21.74
N ARG A 437 -10.39 -4.47 -20.65
CA ARG A 437 -10.43 -5.93 -20.61
C ARG A 437 -11.84 -6.47 -20.88
N GLN A 438 -12.86 -5.85 -20.29
CA GLN A 438 -14.23 -6.27 -20.51
C GLN A 438 -14.71 -5.91 -21.92
N LEU A 439 -14.31 -4.74 -22.45
CA LEU A 439 -14.63 -4.33 -23.82
C LEU A 439 -14.10 -5.33 -24.87
N PHE A 440 -12.93 -5.95 -24.62
CA PHE A 440 -12.36 -6.99 -25.49
C PHE A 440 -12.71 -8.43 -25.07
N SER A 441 -13.71 -8.64 -24.21
CA SER A 441 -14.21 -9.98 -23.91
C SER A 441 -14.98 -10.57 -25.09
N ALA A 442 -15.06 -11.89 -25.16
CA ALA A 442 -15.81 -12.58 -26.21
C ALA A 442 -17.28 -12.16 -26.23
N ASP A 443 -17.90 -12.06 -25.06
CA ASP A 443 -19.31 -11.67 -24.91
C ASP A 443 -19.59 -10.29 -25.52
N VAL A 444 -18.64 -9.35 -25.43
CA VAL A 444 -18.81 -7.98 -25.95
C VAL A 444 -18.40 -7.89 -27.41
N VAL A 445 -17.28 -8.53 -27.81
CA VAL A 445 -16.77 -8.43 -29.20
C VAL A 445 -17.52 -9.35 -30.15
N GLU A 446 -17.75 -10.64 -29.75
CA GLU A 446 -18.32 -11.65 -30.63
C GLU A 446 -19.84 -11.73 -30.52
N ASP A 447 -20.38 -11.73 -29.28
CA ASP A 447 -21.81 -11.83 -29.03
C ASP A 447 -22.53 -10.48 -29.07
N GLY A 448 -21.77 -9.37 -29.03
CA GLY A 448 -22.30 -8.02 -29.17
C GLY A 448 -23.08 -7.53 -27.95
N TYR A 449 -22.79 -8.03 -26.75
CA TYR A 449 -23.35 -7.50 -25.51
C TYR A 449 -22.72 -6.15 -25.12
N ASN A 450 -23.38 -5.44 -24.23
CA ASN A 450 -22.78 -4.29 -23.55
C ASN A 450 -21.82 -4.79 -22.45
N THR A 451 -20.82 -3.98 -22.09
CA THR A 451 -20.05 -4.24 -20.89
C THR A 451 -20.94 -4.16 -19.65
N GLU A 452 -20.52 -4.73 -18.55
CA GLU A 452 -21.09 -4.35 -17.26
C GLU A 452 -20.79 -2.87 -16.98
N LEU A 453 -21.50 -2.31 -16.00
CA LEU A 453 -21.21 -0.97 -15.52
C LEU A 453 -19.94 -0.99 -14.66
N ILE A 454 -18.86 -0.43 -15.18
CA ILE A 454 -17.53 -0.43 -14.54
C ILE A 454 -17.29 0.91 -13.84
N ASP A 455 -16.85 0.85 -12.60
CA ASP A 455 -16.34 2.02 -11.87
C ASP A 455 -14.90 2.29 -12.32
N VAL A 456 -14.67 3.46 -12.89
CA VAL A 456 -13.36 3.87 -13.41
C VAL A 456 -12.62 4.84 -12.47
N GLY A 457 -13.13 5.01 -11.24
CA GLY A 457 -12.58 5.93 -10.25
C GLY A 457 -13.31 7.28 -10.23
N ASP A 458 -12.96 8.12 -9.25
CA ASP A 458 -13.48 9.51 -9.09
C ASP A 458 -15.02 9.64 -9.12
N ASN A 459 -15.74 8.62 -8.64
CA ASN A 459 -17.20 8.52 -8.74
C ASN A 459 -17.71 8.61 -10.20
N VAL A 460 -16.99 7.97 -11.11
CA VAL A 460 -17.36 7.82 -12.51
C VAL A 460 -17.60 6.35 -12.83
N SER A 461 -18.77 6.02 -13.37
CA SER A 461 -19.10 4.68 -13.83
C SER A 461 -19.36 4.71 -15.35
N VAL A 462 -18.88 3.69 -16.05
CA VAL A 462 -18.94 3.61 -17.52
C VAL A 462 -19.54 2.27 -17.95
N VAL A 463 -20.43 2.32 -18.92
CA VAL A 463 -20.86 1.16 -19.70
C VAL A 463 -20.53 1.42 -21.17
N ALA A 464 -20.03 0.42 -21.86
CA ALA A 464 -19.60 0.54 -23.25
C ALA A 464 -20.13 -0.61 -24.12
N ARG A 465 -20.15 -0.38 -25.43
CA ARG A 465 -20.54 -1.33 -26.46
C ARG A 465 -19.64 -1.20 -27.66
N VAL A 466 -19.12 -2.32 -28.16
CA VAL A 466 -18.36 -2.35 -29.41
C VAL A 466 -19.29 -2.04 -30.59
N ARG A 467 -18.87 -1.09 -31.42
CA ARG A 467 -19.52 -0.74 -32.69
C ARG A 467 -18.84 -1.38 -33.89
N GLU A 468 -17.54 -1.42 -33.85
CA GLU A 468 -16.71 -2.01 -34.89
C GLU A 468 -15.48 -2.66 -34.22
N TYR A 469 -15.23 -3.91 -34.59
CA TYR A 469 -14.04 -4.63 -34.18
C TYR A 469 -13.15 -4.85 -35.40
N ARG A 470 -11.89 -4.52 -35.28
CA ARG A 470 -10.86 -4.74 -36.28
C ARG A 470 -9.81 -5.67 -35.71
N GLU A 471 -9.72 -6.86 -36.32
CA GLU A 471 -8.68 -7.83 -35.93
C GLU A 471 -7.27 -7.25 -36.16
N ALA A 472 -6.32 -7.77 -35.39
CA ALA A 472 -4.91 -7.48 -35.64
C ALA A 472 -4.55 -7.93 -37.06
N GLN A 473 -3.96 -7.05 -37.83
CA GLN A 473 -3.59 -7.36 -39.21
C GLN A 473 -2.17 -6.90 -39.52
N GLN A 474 -1.51 -7.69 -40.37
CA GLN A 474 -0.23 -7.30 -40.95
C GLN A 474 -0.43 -6.10 -41.87
N LEU A 475 0.27 -4.99 -41.58
CA LEU A 475 0.25 -3.82 -42.48
C LEU A 475 1.01 -4.15 -43.76
N PRO A 476 0.43 -3.90 -44.96
CA PRO A 476 1.13 -4.11 -46.21
C PRO A 476 2.42 -3.30 -46.28
N LEU A 477 3.46 -3.85 -46.95
CA LEU A 477 4.77 -3.17 -47.08
C LEU A 477 4.63 -1.76 -47.67
N GLU A 478 3.70 -1.56 -48.60
CA GLU A 478 3.49 -0.24 -49.26
C GLU A 478 3.09 0.85 -48.25
N GLN A 479 2.43 0.47 -47.12
CA GLN A 479 2.04 1.42 -46.10
C GLN A 479 3.15 1.72 -45.11
N VAL A 480 4.04 0.75 -44.85
CA VAL A 480 5.10 0.85 -43.83
C VAL A 480 6.50 0.92 -44.41
N ALA A 481 6.66 0.97 -45.77
CA ALA A 481 7.96 0.96 -46.42
C ALA A 481 8.91 2.06 -45.92
N GLY A 482 8.39 3.25 -45.62
CA GLY A 482 9.16 4.35 -45.06
C GLY A 482 9.72 4.02 -43.68
N ASP A 483 8.88 3.45 -42.79
CA ASP A 483 9.26 3.08 -41.42
C ASP A 483 10.23 1.89 -41.42
N VAL A 484 9.97 0.89 -42.29
CA VAL A 484 10.86 -0.26 -42.49
C VAL A 484 12.26 0.22 -42.94
N ARG A 485 12.31 1.09 -43.96
CA ARG A 485 13.54 1.66 -44.46
C ARG A 485 14.30 2.47 -43.39
N ALA A 486 13.59 3.30 -42.63
CA ALA A 486 14.20 4.10 -41.57
C ALA A 486 14.79 3.22 -40.46
N ARG A 487 14.06 2.17 -40.02
CA ARG A 487 14.57 1.21 -39.01
C ARG A 487 15.79 0.44 -39.53
N LEU A 488 15.71 -0.07 -40.73
CA LEU A 488 16.82 -0.81 -41.35
C LEU A 488 18.06 0.10 -41.57
N LEU A 489 17.86 1.35 -42.01
CA LEU A 489 18.93 2.33 -42.14
C LEU A 489 19.59 2.60 -40.79
N ALA A 490 18.80 2.85 -39.74
CA ALA A 490 19.30 3.07 -38.38
C ALA A 490 20.09 1.85 -37.86
N GLU A 491 19.62 0.64 -38.14
CA GLU A 491 20.29 -0.60 -37.74
C GLU A 491 21.64 -0.75 -38.48
N ARG A 492 21.66 -0.58 -39.79
CA ARG A 492 22.90 -0.64 -40.61
C ARG A 492 23.90 0.46 -40.25
N THR A 493 23.42 1.69 -40.02
CA THR A 493 24.28 2.81 -39.56
C THR A 493 24.90 2.48 -38.20
N ARG A 494 24.12 1.94 -37.25
CA ARG A 494 24.67 1.51 -35.96
C ARG A 494 25.69 0.38 -36.11
N ALA A 495 25.46 -0.57 -37.02
CA ALA A 495 26.39 -1.66 -37.29
C ALA A 495 27.68 -1.15 -37.94
N ALA A 496 27.59 -0.22 -38.91
CA ALA A 496 28.73 0.41 -39.56
C ALA A 496 29.54 1.26 -38.56
N LEU A 497 28.87 2.07 -37.73
CA LEU A 497 29.54 2.83 -36.66
C LEU A 497 30.28 1.92 -35.68
N ARG A 498 29.67 0.78 -35.32
CA ARG A 498 30.32 -0.22 -34.45
C ARG A 498 31.56 -0.81 -35.12
N GLY A 499 31.41 -1.27 -36.35
CA GLY A 499 32.54 -1.82 -37.12
C GLY A 499 33.68 -0.80 -37.29
N ARG A 500 33.33 0.48 -37.52
CA ARG A 500 34.31 1.57 -37.62
C ARG A 500 35.01 1.82 -36.28
N ALA A 501 34.26 1.83 -35.18
CA ALA A 501 34.82 1.97 -33.83
C ALA A 501 35.77 0.82 -33.48
N GLU A 502 35.37 -0.43 -33.75
CA GLU A 502 36.22 -1.61 -33.55
C GLU A 502 37.51 -1.56 -34.39
N ALA A 503 37.41 -1.12 -35.63
CA ALA A 503 38.59 -0.95 -36.49
C ALA A 503 39.56 0.14 -35.97
N ILE A 504 39.02 1.27 -35.48
CA ILE A 504 39.83 2.33 -34.87
C ILE A 504 40.50 1.79 -33.58
N ILE A 505 39.79 1.10 -32.74
CA ILE A 505 40.33 0.49 -31.49
C ILE A 505 41.46 -0.48 -31.85
N ALA A 506 41.26 -1.37 -32.81
CA ALA A 506 42.32 -2.30 -33.27
C ALA A 506 43.56 -1.58 -33.81
N GLY A 507 43.40 -0.46 -34.51
CA GLY A 507 44.50 0.39 -34.96
C GLY A 507 45.27 1.04 -33.79
N LEU A 508 44.55 1.58 -32.81
CA LEU A 508 45.13 2.17 -31.59
C LEU A 508 45.91 1.14 -30.78
N GLU A 509 45.36 -0.08 -30.61
CA GLU A 509 46.01 -1.20 -29.93
C GLU A 509 47.26 -1.68 -30.68
N ALA A 510 47.27 -1.54 -32.01
CA ALA A 510 48.46 -1.81 -32.85
C ALA A 510 49.50 -0.68 -32.84
N GLY A 511 49.26 0.41 -32.11
CA GLY A 511 50.17 1.55 -31.95
C GLY A 511 50.08 2.60 -33.06
N GLN A 512 49.02 2.60 -33.87
CA GLN A 512 48.77 3.66 -34.85
C GLN A 512 48.33 4.94 -34.14
N SER A 513 48.60 6.10 -34.73
CA SER A 513 48.15 7.39 -34.20
C SER A 513 46.67 7.62 -34.50
N LEU A 514 45.97 8.42 -33.64
CA LEU A 514 44.55 8.75 -33.85
C LEU A 514 44.32 9.40 -35.22
N ASP A 515 45.19 10.33 -35.60
CA ASP A 515 45.09 11.11 -36.85
C ASP A 515 45.15 10.24 -38.12
N GLU A 516 45.73 9.02 -38.01
CA GLU A 516 45.78 8.05 -39.12
C GLU A 516 44.49 7.23 -39.24
N LEU A 517 43.68 7.21 -38.16
CA LEU A 517 42.50 6.32 -38.01
C LEU A 517 41.17 7.04 -38.16
N VAL A 518 41.10 8.28 -37.66
CA VAL A 518 39.84 9.05 -37.63
C VAL A 518 40.11 10.55 -37.63
N GLU A 519 39.25 11.31 -38.28
CA GLU A 519 39.20 12.76 -38.15
C GLU A 519 38.58 13.15 -36.81
N GLY A 520 39.37 13.79 -35.93
CA GLY A 520 38.92 14.24 -34.64
C GLY A 520 40.03 14.34 -33.60
N GLU A 521 39.78 15.05 -32.52
CA GLU A 521 40.71 15.22 -31.43
C GLU A 521 40.21 14.52 -30.16
N TRP A 522 41.13 14.07 -29.32
CA TRP A 522 40.80 13.54 -28.01
C TRP A 522 40.26 14.64 -27.09
N VAL A 523 39.10 14.41 -26.50
CA VAL A 523 38.58 15.19 -25.38
C VAL A 523 38.93 14.44 -24.11
N SER A 524 39.70 15.07 -23.22
CA SER A 524 40.19 14.46 -21.98
C SER A 524 39.31 14.78 -20.78
N TYR A 525 39.12 13.79 -19.93
CA TYR A 525 38.42 13.88 -18.65
C TYR A 525 39.34 13.34 -17.57
N GLU A 526 39.59 14.16 -16.54
CA GLU A 526 40.42 13.79 -15.40
C GLU A 526 39.55 13.62 -14.16
N ALA A 527 39.85 12.64 -13.31
CA ALA A 527 39.17 12.32 -12.06
C ALA A 527 37.64 12.25 -12.19
N ALA A 528 37.15 11.74 -13.31
CA ALA A 528 35.72 11.68 -13.57
C ALA A 528 35.05 10.60 -12.72
N SER A 529 34.04 10.99 -11.93
CA SER A 529 33.20 10.08 -11.15
C SER A 529 32.13 9.43 -12.03
N ARG A 530 31.47 8.35 -11.51
CA ARG A 530 30.38 7.66 -12.22
C ARG A 530 29.21 8.56 -12.65
N ASN A 531 29.01 9.65 -11.95
CA ASN A 531 27.90 10.57 -12.17
C ASN A 531 28.28 11.77 -13.05
N ASN A 532 29.44 11.71 -13.73
CA ASN A 532 29.85 12.76 -14.67
C ASN A 532 28.86 12.88 -15.83
N GLN A 533 28.18 14.02 -15.95
CA GLN A 533 27.17 14.28 -16.98
C GLN A 533 27.76 14.87 -18.29
N GLU A 534 28.97 15.41 -18.25
CA GLU A 534 29.60 16.08 -19.39
C GLU A 534 29.97 15.10 -20.50
N ALA A 535 30.44 13.89 -20.14
CA ALA A 535 30.79 12.85 -21.10
C ALA A 535 29.59 12.10 -21.68
N GLY A 536 28.44 12.15 -21.00
CA GLY A 536 27.21 11.42 -21.35
C GLY A 536 27.15 9.99 -20.77
N ALA A 537 25.95 9.52 -20.53
CA ALA A 537 25.71 8.24 -19.85
C ALA A 537 26.23 7.02 -20.62
N ASP A 538 26.17 7.05 -21.95
CA ASP A 538 26.64 6.00 -22.84
C ASP A 538 28.17 5.83 -22.74
N VAL A 539 28.90 6.95 -22.76
CA VAL A 539 30.36 6.98 -22.59
C VAL A 539 30.74 6.54 -21.18
N MET A 540 30.08 7.09 -20.14
CA MET A 540 30.35 6.72 -18.73
C MET A 540 30.10 5.24 -18.46
N GLY A 541 29.04 4.66 -19.04
CA GLY A 541 28.79 3.21 -18.97
C GLY A 541 29.96 2.40 -19.54
N THR A 542 30.50 2.81 -20.67
CA THR A 542 31.70 2.20 -21.31
C THR A 542 32.94 2.40 -20.44
N VAL A 543 33.24 3.64 -20.03
CA VAL A 543 34.39 3.98 -19.20
C VAL A 543 34.45 3.09 -17.95
N PHE A 544 33.33 2.93 -17.21
CA PHE A 544 33.32 2.14 -16.00
C PHE A 544 33.18 0.61 -16.19
N SER A 545 32.97 0.14 -17.43
CA SER A 545 33.01 -1.29 -17.78
C SER A 545 34.42 -1.77 -18.17
N LEU A 546 35.30 -0.85 -18.59
CA LEU A 546 36.68 -1.19 -19.01
C LEU A 546 37.51 -1.66 -17.79
N ALA A 547 38.40 -2.62 -18.08
CA ALA A 547 39.41 -3.05 -17.12
C ALA A 547 40.44 -1.96 -16.86
N ARG A 548 41.07 -1.95 -15.67
CA ARG A 548 42.21 -1.07 -15.37
C ARG A 548 43.32 -1.32 -16.36
N PRO A 549 43.84 -0.28 -17.07
CA PRO A 549 44.97 -0.43 -17.97
C PRO A 549 46.25 -0.78 -17.23
N ALA A 550 47.20 -1.39 -17.92
CA ALA A 550 48.57 -1.52 -17.44
C ALA A 550 49.25 -0.16 -17.37
N GLU A 551 50.34 -0.05 -16.60
CA GLU A 551 51.06 1.20 -16.41
C GLU A 551 51.64 1.70 -17.75
N GLY A 552 51.20 2.90 -18.16
CA GLY A 552 51.60 3.52 -19.42
C GLY A 552 50.84 3.04 -20.67
N GLU A 553 49.85 2.18 -20.50
CA GLU A 553 48.94 1.73 -21.57
C GLU A 553 47.54 2.31 -21.37
N ALA A 554 46.70 2.24 -22.40
CA ALA A 554 45.27 2.59 -22.31
C ALA A 554 44.41 1.36 -22.57
N SER A 555 43.27 1.26 -21.88
CA SER A 555 42.23 0.28 -22.21
C SER A 555 41.17 0.93 -23.09
N TYR A 556 40.86 0.31 -24.21
CA TYR A 556 39.97 0.89 -25.21
C TYR A 556 38.57 0.26 -25.16
N GLY A 557 37.57 1.06 -25.49
CA GLY A 557 36.18 0.62 -25.63
C GLY A 557 35.40 1.59 -26.51
N HIS A 558 34.14 1.23 -26.78
CA HIS A 558 33.27 2.11 -27.57
C HIS A 558 31.82 2.11 -27.02
N ALA A 559 31.19 3.26 -27.20
CA ALA A 559 29.73 3.42 -27.00
C ALA A 559 29.12 3.82 -28.37
N VAL A 560 28.06 3.12 -28.80
CA VAL A 560 27.41 3.38 -30.08
C VAL A 560 25.96 3.76 -29.86
N THR A 561 25.61 4.94 -30.33
CA THR A 561 24.24 5.45 -30.39
C THR A 561 23.77 5.48 -31.87
N PRO A 562 22.51 5.79 -32.16
CA PRO A 562 22.02 5.92 -33.52
C PRO A 562 22.76 6.99 -34.36
N SER A 563 23.32 8.04 -33.72
CA SER A 563 23.89 9.21 -34.37
C SER A 563 25.43 9.28 -34.32
N ARG A 564 26.09 8.45 -33.49
CA ARG A 564 27.54 8.50 -33.30
C ARG A 564 28.11 7.22 -32.70
N ALA A 565 29.38 7.00 -32.91
CA ALA A 565 30.18 6.12 -32.04
C ALA A 565 31.19 6.97 -31.24
N ALA A 566 31.30 6.72 -29.95
CA ALA A 566 32.32 7.30 -29.10
C ALA A 566 33.38 6.23 -28.79
N ILE A 567 34.63 6.49 -29.15
CA ILE A 567 35.77 5.63 -28.79
C ILE A 567 36.37 6.19 -27.51
N VAL A 568 36.50 5.33 -26.53
CA VAL A 568 37.01 5.63 -25.18
C VAL A 568 38.42 5.04 -25.06
N ALA A 569 39.35 5.84 -24.58
CA ALA A 569 40.65 5.39 -24.11
C ALA A 569 40.74 5.65 -22.61
N LEU A 570 40.65 4.62 -21.80
CA LEU A 570 40.79 4.69 -20.35
C LEU A 570 42.31 4.69 -20.04
N ASP A 571 42.79 5.79 -19.46
CA ASP A 571 44.22 6.00 -19.16
C ASP A 571 44.55 5.58 -17.71
N ALA A 572 43.66 5.86 -16.75
CA ALA A 572 43.88 5.49 -15.36
C ALA A 572 42.56 5.19 -14.59
N VAL A 573 42.69 4.33 -13.61
CA VAL A 573 41.65 4.05 -12.61
C VAL A 573 42.18 4.47 -11.25
N ASN A 574 41.66 5.55 -10.72
CA ASN A 574 42.04 6.10 -9.42
C ASN A 574 41.14 5.49 -8.34
N GLU A 575 41.72 4.91 -7.32
CA GLU A 575 40.98 4.38 -6.19
C GLU A 575 40.29 5.50 -5.41
N GLY A 576 39.04 5.29 -5.02
CA GLY A 576 38.32 6.26 -4.20
C GLY A 576 38.96 6.43 -2.84
N GLU A 577 39.00 7.65 -2.38
CA GLU A 577 39.42 7.93 -0.99
C GLU A 577 38.36 7.41 -0.01
N VAL A 578 38.79 6.88 1.12
CA VAL A 578 37.95 6.37 2.19
C VAL A 578 38.34 7.06 3.50
N ASP A 579 37.37 7.71 4.12
CA ASP A 579 37.46 8.25 5.46
C ASP A 579 36.73 7.30 6.43
N ASP A 580 37.50 6.46 7.12
CA ASP A 580 36.98 5.44 8.06
C ASP A 580 36.25 6.06 9.26
N GLY A 581 36.48 7.32 9.57
CA GLY A 581 35.77 8.09 10.59
C GLY A 581 34.62 8.93 10.07
N GLY A 582 34.41 8.94 8.76
CA GLY A 582 33.42 9.77 8.09
C GLY A 582 31.99 9.26 8.21
N ALA A 583 31.03 10.16 8.03
CA ALA A 583 29.62 9.83 8.08
C ALA A 583 29.19 8.79 7.01
N GLU A 584 29.80 8.83 5.83
CA GLU A 584 29.52 7.91 4.72
C GLU A 584 29.93 6.47 5.08
N PHE A 585 31.09 6.31 5.70
CA PHE A 585 31.55 5.01 6.21
C PHE A 585 30.59 4.45 7.26
N GLY A 586 30.18 5.28 8.23
CA GLY A 586 29.25 4.91 9.28
C GLY A 586 27.87 4.48 8.72
N GLN A 587 27.34 5.22 7.75
CA GLN A 587 26.05 4.91 7.10
C GLN A 587 26.13 3.59 6.31
N LEU A 588 27.18 3.41 5.50
CA LEU A 588 27.36 2.19 4.72
C LEU A 588 27.60 0.98 5.62
N SER A 589 28.37 1.14 6.70
CA SER A 589 28.59 0.10 7.70
C SER A 589 27.27 -0.35 8.35
N GLN A 590 26.44 0.58 8.80
CA GLN A 590 25.12 0.27 9.36
C GLN A 590 24.21 -0.41 8.34
N PHE A 591 24.21 0.06 7.08
CA PHE A 591 23.43 -0.56 6.02
C PHE A 591 23.86 -2.00 5.76
N LEU A 592 25.16 -2.26 5.60
CA LEU A 592 25.70 -3.61 5.38
C LEU A 592 25.46 -4.53 6.59
N ALA A 593 25.64 -4.01 7.80
CA ALA A 593 25.34 -4.76 9.03
C ALA A 593 23.85 -5.16 9.07
N SER A 594 22.94 -4.25 8.70
CA SER A 594 21.51 -4.56 8.61
C SER A 594 21.20 -5.63 7.54
N LEU A 595 21.85 -5.57 6.38
CA LEU A 595 21.71 -6.59 5.33
C LEU A 595 22.20 -7.97 5.79
N GLU A 596 23.35 -8.03 6.43
CA GLU A 596 23.88 -9.28 6.99
C GLU A 596 22.94 -9.83 8.08
N GLY A 597 22.49 -8.99 8.99
CA GLY A 597 21.52 -9.40 10.01
C GLY A 597 20.19 -9.89 9.43
N GLN A 598 19.71 -9.28 8.35
CA GLN A 598 18.51 -9.78 7.64
C GLN A 598 18.77 -11.14 6.97
N ARG A 599 19.96 -11.33 6.39
CA ARG A 599 20.37 -12.60 5.80
C ARG A 599 20.48 -13.71 6.86
N GLU A 600 21.07 -13.39 8.00
CA GLU A 600 21.16 -14.30 9.14
C GLU A 600 19.78 -14.67 9.70
N TYR A 601 18.87 -13.69 9.81
CA TYR A 601 17.50 -13.95 10.22
C TYR A 601 16.77 -14.85 9.22
N GLY A 602 16.92 -14.62 7.92
CA GLY A 602 16.38 -15.49 6.88
C GLY A 602 16.92 -16.92 6.95
N ALA A 603 18.23 -17.08 7.18
CA ALA A 603 18.86 -18.38 7.37
C ALA A 603 18.36 -19.09 8.65
N TYR A 604 18.18 -18.33 9.72
CA TYR A 604 17.60 -18.83 10.98
C TYR A 604 16.18 -19.34 10.78
N GLN A 605 15.32 -18.56 10.12
CA GLN A 605 13.96 -18.96 9.78
C GLN A 605 13.95 -20.25 8.95
N GLN A 606 14.83 -20.34 7.97
CA GLN A 606 14.93 -21.51 7.09
C GLN A 606 15.40 -22.76 7.84
N LEU A 607 16.36 -22.60 8.78
CA LEU A 607 16.84 -23.67 9.66
C LEU A 607 15.69 -24.21 10.52
N LEU A 608 14.94 -23.33 11.18
CA LEU A 608 13.80 -23.71 12.01
C LEU A 608 12.72 -24.40 11.19
N ARG A 609 12.39 -23.85 10.02
CA ARG A 609 11.41 -24.42 9.09
C ARG A 609 11.78 -25.83 8.61
N ASN A 610 13.07 -26.08 8.34
CA ASN A 610 13.57 -27.39 7.91
C ASN A 610 13.57 -28.43 9.03
N ARG A 611 13.59 -27.99 10.30
CA ARG A 611 13.52 -28.86 11.49
C ARG A 611 12.09 -29.16 11.92
N ALA A 612 11.16 -28.32 11.55
CA ALA A 612 9.77 -28.45 11.94
C ALA A 612 9.08 -29.59 11.18
N GLU A 613 8.29 -30.38 11.92
CA GLU A 613 7.35 -31.34 11.33
C GLU A 613 6.07 -30.60 10.96
N VAL A 614 5.74 -30.59 9.68
CA VAL A 614 4.57 -29.88 9.17
C VAL A 614 3.67 -30.86 8.43
N GLU A 615 2.50 -31.06 8.98
CA GLU A 615 1.44 -31.87 8.37
C GLU A 615 0.39 -30.93 7.74
N ARG A 616 -0.11 -31.33 6.56
CA ARG A 616 -1.20 -30.63 5.85
C ARG A 616 -2.30 -31.63 5.61
N PRO A 617 -3.52 -31.40 6.12
CA PRO A 617 -4.66 -32.32 5.96
C PRO A 617 -5.08 -32.53 4.51
#